data_c17968ccdf4423c4d971e88db61682aa
#
_entry.id   c17968ccdf4423c4d971e88db61682aa
#
_cell.length_a   1.000
_cell.length_b   1.000
_cell.length_c   1.000
_cell.angle_alpha   90.00
_cell.angle_beta   90.00
_cell.angle_gamma   90.00
#
_symmetry.space_group_name_H-M   'P 1'
#
loop_
_entity.id
_entity.type
_entity.pdbx_description
1 polymer ?
#
loop_
_entity_poly.entity_id
_entity_poly.type
_entity_poly.pdbx_seq_one_letter_code
_entity_poly.pdbx_strand_id
1 'polypeptide(L)'
;MSSQSRLRLAVSQSHTLSTISATLAALEATVHRAKAQSADLILFPEAYLGGYPRTATFGSSIGGRDPVGREQFLQYFENAVDLGDIPAGGGQDWIERRLEKPREGKRGDGTREELERIARETGVFLVVGAIERCAGTLYCAVLYVCPRLGCVGKRRKIMPVCLFSFYSVLLLSLEPYN
;
A
#
# COMPACT_ATOMS: atom_id res chain seq x y z
N MET A 1 -9.46 -2.36 38.99
CA MET A 1 -8.14 -2.05 38.41
C MET A 1 -8.23 -2.35 36.93
N SER A 2 -8.25 -1.33 36.07
CA SER A 2 -8.30 -1.51 34.60
C SER A 2 -6.92 -2.00 34.17
N SER A 3 -6.84 -3.20 33.64
CA SER A 3 -5.64 -3.73 33.00
C SER A 3 -5.34 -2.86 31.79
N GLN A 4 -4.26 -2.11 31.82
CA GLN A 4 -3.77 -1.41 30.64
C GLN A 4 -3.42 -2.46 29.58
N SER A 5 -4.18 -2.52 28.51
CA SER A 5 -3.85 -3.35 27.33
C SER A 5 -2.62 -2.75 26.65
N ARG A 6 -1.54 -3.53 26.53
CA ARG A 6 -0.33 -3.14 25.80
C ARG A 6 -0.47 -3.59 24.35
N LEU A 7 -0.22 -2.68 23.41
CA LEU A 7 -0.10 -2.98 21.98
C LEU A 7 1.37 -3.14 21.61
N ARG A 8 1.69 -4.23 20.91
CA ARG A 8 3.02 -4.47 20.34
C ARG A 8 3.00 -4.11 18.87
N LEU A 9 3.81 -3.14 18.51
CA LEU A 9 3.94 -2.64 17.14
C LEU A 9 5.23 -3.16 16.53
N ALA A 10 5.16 -3.62 15.29
CA ALA A 10 6.30 -4.01 14.48
C ALA A 10 6.43 -3.08 13.27
N VAL A 11 7.65 -2.84 12.84
CA VAL A 11 7.97 -2.10 11.61
C VAL A 11 8.85 -2.97 10.74
N SER A 12 8.47 -3.17 9.49
CA SER A 12 9.25 -3.91 8.51
C SER A 12 10.12 -2.94 7.70
N GLN A 13 11.42 -3.23 7.62
CA GLN A 13 12.36 -2.55 6.72
C GLN A 13 12.67 -3.44 5.53
N SER A 14 11.64 -3.85 4.81
CA SER A 14 11.74 -4.69 3.63
C SER A 14 11.65 -3.86 2.34
N HIS A 15 12.06 -4.45 1.23
CA HIS A 15 12.00 -3.86 -0.10
C HIS A 15 11.05 -4.65 -1.00
N THR A 16 10.55 -4.00 -2.03
CA THR A 16 9.76 -4.63 -3.09
C THR A 16 10.60 -5.63 -3.86
N LEU A 17 10.06 -6.79 -4.15
CA LEU A 17 10.68 -7.81 -5.00
C LEU A 17 10.23 -7.65 -6.47
N SER A 18 10.76 -8.49 -7.34
CA SER A 18 10.55 -8.41 -8.80
C SER A 18 9.10 -8.57 -9.25
N THR A 19 8.28 -9.24 -8.45
CA THR A 19 6.85 -9.44 -8.74
C THR A 19 5.99 -9.18 -7.51
N ILE A 20 4.72 -8.83 -7.73
CA ILE A 20 3.72 -8.69 -6.66
C ILE A 20 3.59 -9.98 -5.87
N SER A 21 3.52 -11.13 -6.54
CA SER A 21 3.41 -12.44 -5.88
C SER A 21 4.60 -12.72 -4.95
N ALA A 22 5.83 -12.47 -5.41
CA ALA A 22 7.03 -12.64 -4.57
C ALA A 22 7.03 -11.68 -3.38
N THR A 23 6.60 -10.43 -3.59
CA THR A 23 6.50 -9.42 -2.54
C THR A 23 5.44 -9.79 -1.50
N LEU A 24 4.29 -10.32 -1.92
CA LEU A 24 3.25 -10.82 -1.02
C LEU A 24 3.73 -12.02 -0.20
N ALA A 25 4.43 -12.97 -0.81
CA ALA A 25 5.02 -14.10 -0.08
C ALA A 25 6.05 -13.63 0.98
N ALA A 26 6.88 -12.65 0.65
CA ALA A 26 7.83 -12.06 1.60
C ALA A 26 7.12 -11.27 2.71
N LEU A 27 6.02 -10.57 2.39
CA LEU A 27 5.15 -9.92 3.36
C LEU A 27 4.59 -10.94 4.33
N GLU A 28 3.99 -12.02 3.84
CA GLU A 28 3.41 -13.09 4.64
C GLU A 28 4.43 -13.68 5.61
N ALA A 29 5.61 -14.07 5.12
CA ALA A 29 6.70 -14.58 5.95
C ALA A 29 7.12 -13.58 7.05
N THR A 30 7.10 -12.29 6.75
CA THR A 30 7.42 -11.23 7.71
C THR A 30 6.32 -11.06 8.76
N VAL A 31 5.05 -11.14 8.36
CA VAL A 31 3.92 -11.10 9.30
C VAL A 31 3.95 -12.30 10.24
N HIS A 32 4.24 -13.51 9.74
CA HIS A 32 4.39 -14.69 10.60
C HIS A 32 5.51 -14.51 11.63
N ARG A 33 6.66 -13.92 11.26
CA ARG A 33 7.75 -13.60 12.20
C ARG A 33 7.30 -12.57 13.24
N ALA A 34 6.56 -11.54 12.85
CA ALA A 34 6.00 -10.55 13.75
C ALA A 34 5.00 -11.18 14.73
N LYS A 35 4.14 -12.07 14.24
CA LYS A 35 3.20 -12.85 15.07
C LYS A 35 3.92 -13.71 16.08
N ALA A 36 5.00 -14.40 15.69
CA ALA A 36 5.80 -15.21 16.62
C ALA A 36 6.41 -14.37 17.76
N GLN A 37 6.60 -13.06 17.53
CA GLN A 37 7.03 -12.10 18.55
C GLN A 37 5.85 -11.39 19.23
N SER A 38 4.64 -11.89 19.05
CA SER A 38 3.39 -11.37 19.63
C SER A 38 3.08 -9.92 19.20
N ALA A 39 3.43 -9.53 17.98
CA ALA A 39 3.02 -8.25 17.43
C ALA A 39 1.51 -8.24 17.15
N ASP A 40 0.85 -7.13 17.51
CA ASP A 40 -0.56 -6.88 17.24
C ASP A 40 -0.78 -6.15 15.91
N LEU A 41 0.22 -5.35 15.52
CA LEU A 41 0.21 -4.58 14.27
C LEU A 41 1.60 -4.57 13.64
N ILE A 42 1.65 -4.62 12.32
CA ILE A 42 2.88 -4.43 11.55
C ILE A 42 2.70 -3.38 10.46
N LEU A 43 3.70 -2.49 10.35
CA LEU A 43 3.79 -1.46 9.31
C LEU A 43 4.83 -1.87 8.26
N PHE A 44 4.43 -1.85 6.99
CA PHE A 44 5.30 -2.02 5.82
C PHE A 44 5.62 -0.67 5.16
N PRO A 45 6.74 -0.58 4.41
CA PRO A 45 7.18 0.65 3.78
C PRO A 45 6.15 1.24 2.80
N GLU A 46 6.31 2.54 2.49
CA GLU A 46 5.63 3.21 1.40
C GLU A 46 5.93 2.50 0.08
N ALA A 47 4.91 2.36 -0.80
CA ALA A 47 5.02 1.70 -2.10
C ALA A 47 5.60 0.28 -2.05
N TYR A 48 5.47 -0.43 -0.93
CA TYR A 48 6.01 -1.77 -0.76
C TYR A 48 5.43 -2.76 -1.79
N LEU A 49 4.13 -2.68 -2.06
CA LEU A 49 3.50 -3.38 -3.18
C LEU A 49 3.51 -2.47 -4.42
N GLY A 50 4.03 -2.95 -5.52
CA GLY A 50 4.19 -2.21 -6.76
C GLY A 50 5.53 -1.49 -6.92
N GLY A 51 6.17 -1.12 -5.82
CA GLY A 51 7.51 -0.52 -5.80
C GLY A 51 7.57 0.93 -6.29
N TYR A 52 8.70 1.59 -6.02
CA TYR A 52 9.03 2.88 -6.61
C TYR A 52 9.95 2.68 -7.82
N PRO A 53 9.76 3.40 -8.90
CA PRO A 53 10.61 3.33 -10.08
C PRO A 53 11.90 4.15 -9.86
N ARG A 54 12.74 3.72 -8.93
CA ARG A 54 13.94 4.47 -8.47
C ARG A 54 14.95 4.77 -9.56
N THR A 55 15.04 3.90 -10.58
CA THR A 55 15.98 4.02 -11.71
C THR A 55 15.32 4.56 -12.97
N ALA A 56 14.02 4.78 -12.96
CA ALA A 56 13.29 5.22 -14.12
C ALA A 56 13.43 6.74 -14.32
N THR A 57 13.64 7.13 -15.56
CA THR A 57 13.75 8.53 -16.00
C THR A 57 12.45 9.06 -16.58
N PHE A 58 11.34 8.37 -16.39
CA PHE A 58 10.08 8.69 -17.06
C PHE A 58 9.53 10.08 -16.72
N GLY A 59 9.95 10.69 -15.60
CA GLY A 59 9.56 12.06 -15.26
C GLY A 59 10.01 13.11 -16.28
N SER A 60 11.17 12.92 -16.92
CA SER A 60 11.67 13.74 -18.01
C SER A 60 11.36 13.16 -19.41
N SER A 61 11.17 11.85 -19.48
CA SER A 61 11.04 11.11 -20.74
C SER A 61 9.60 10.93 -21.21
N ILE A 62 8.62 10.89 -20.30
CA ILE A 62 7.19 10.76 -20.66
C ILE A 62 6.74 11.93 -21.56
N GLY A 63 7.15 13.15 -21.25
CA GLY A 63 6.86 14.32 -22.06
C GLY A 63 7.60 14.35 -23.42
N GLY A 64 8.73 13.64 -23.52
CA GLY A 64 9.58 13.61 -24.71
C GLY A 64 9.27 12.51 -25.71
N ARG A 65 8.24 11.68 -25.50
CA ARG A 65 7.91 10.52 -26.34
C ARG A 65 9.04 9.48 -26.44
N ASP A 66 9.96 9.47 -25.48
CA ASP A 66 11.05 8.50 -25.46
C ASP A 66 10.50 7.06 -25.26
N PRO A 67 10.82 6.13 -26.17
CA PRO A 67 10.34 4.74 -26.08
C PRO A 67 10.75 4.06 -24.77
N VAL A 68 11.96 4.30 -24.25
CA VAL A 68 12.46 3.70 -23.01
C VAL A 68 11.67 4.21 -21.82
N GLY A 69 11.39 5.52 -21.75
CA GLY A 69 10.59 6.10 -20.68
C GLY A 69 9.14 5.60 -20.69
N ARG A 70 8.59 5.36 -21.89
CA ARG A 70 7.24 4.78 -22.02
C ARG A 70 7.18 3.33 -21.55
N GLU A 71 8.18 2.54 -21.90
CA GLU A 71 8.30 1.15 -21.45
C GLU A 71 8.46 1.07 -19.92
N GLN A 72 9.31 1.91 -19.34
CA GLN A 72 9.47 2.01 -17.89
C GLN A 72 8.15 2.37 -17.19
N PHE A 73 7.38 3.29 -17.77
CA PHE A 73 6.07 3.64 -17.20
C PHE A 73 5.06 2.51 -17.35
N LEU A 74 5.06 1.79 -18.47
CA LEU A 74 4.20 0.63 -18.66
C LEU A 74 4.47 -0.44 -17.60
N GLN A 75 5.74 -0.80 -17.39
CA GLN A 75 6.13 -1.76 -16.35
C GLN A 75 5.72 -1.30 -14.95
N TYR A 76 5.87 -0.02 -14.65
CA TYR A 76 5.42 0.54 -13.38
C TYR A 76 3.90 0.46 -13.22
N PHE A 77 3.17 0.74 -14.29
CA PHE A 77 1.71 0.64 -14.32
C PHE A 77 1.22 -0.81 -14.17
N GLU A 78 1.86 -1.75 -14.84
CA GLU A 78 1.52 -3.18 -14.77
C GLU A 78 1.84 -3.79 -13.40
N ASN A 79 2.91 -3.33 -12.74
CA ASN A 79 3.29 -3.76 -11.40
C ASN A 79 2.46 -3.10 -10.28
N ALA A 80 1.60 -2.14 -10.59
CA ALA A 80 0.71 -1.54 -9.61
C ALA A 80 -0.45 -2.47 -9.26
N VAL A 81 -0.88 -2.46 -7.99
CA VAL A 81 -1.97 -3.32 -7.52
C VAL A 81 -3.33 -2.75 -7.90
N ASP A 82 -4.22 -3.63 -8.35
CA ASP A 82 -5.62 -3.31 -8.61
C ASP A 82 -6.49 -3.83 -7.46
N LEU A 83 -7.03 -2.91 -6.67
CA LEU A 83 -7.86 -3.25 -5.51
C LEU A 83 -9.34 -3.41 -5.84
N GLY A 84 -9.70 -3.30 -7.14
CA GLY A 84 -11.10 -3.38 -7.60
C GLY A 84 -11.93 -2.16 -7.20
N ASP A 85 -11.28 -1.02 -6.95
CA ASP A 85 -11.94 0.24 -6.61
C ASP A 85 -12.22 1.07 -7.88
N ILE A 86 -13.15 2.00 -7.79
CA ILE A 86 -13.49 2.92 -8.88
C ILE A 86 -13.03 4.35 -8.55
N PRO A 87 -12.65 5.17 -9.55
CA PRO A 87 -12.16 6.53 -9.32
C PRO A 87 -13.15 7.42 -8.57
N ALA A 88 -14.43 7.28 -8.87
CA ALA A 88 -15.51 8.09 -8.30
C ALA A 88 -15.85 7.75 -6.84
N GLY A 89 -15.31 6.65 -6.30
CA GLY A 89 -15.60 6.19 -4.94
C GLY A 89 -14.58 6.65 -3.89
N GLY A 90 -13.53 7.38 -4.28
CA GLY A 90 -12.39 7.71 -3.43
C GLY A 90 -12.61 8.81 -2.40
N GLY A 91 -13.86 9.19 -2.09
CA GLY A 91 -14.17 10.22 -1.11
C GLY A 91 -14.07 9.75 0.35
N GLN A 92 -14.50 10.61 1.25
CA GLN A 92 -14.48 10.39 2.71
C GLN A 92 -15.24 9.15 3.17
N ASP A 93 -16.22 8.69 2.39
CA ASP A 93 -17.04 7.50 2.66
C ASP A 93 -16.26 6.18 2.57
N TRP A 94 -14.99 6.23 2.17
CA TRP A 94 -14.21 5.02 1.94
C TRP A 94 -13.94 4.22 3.22
N ILE A 95 -13.87 4.86 4.38
CA ILE A 95 -13.72 4.21 5.68
C ILE A 95 -14.97 3.37 6.01
N GLU A 96 -16.14 3.80 5.57
CA GLU A 96 -17.43 3.14 5.80
C GLU A 96 -17.81 2.18 4.66
N ARG A 97 -17.29 2.38 3.47
CA ARG A 97 -17.51 1.48 2.34
C ARG A 97 -16.67 0.24 2.49
N ARG A 98 -17.29 -0.79 2.99
CA ARG A 98 -16.84 -2.15 2.66
C ARG A 98 -17.01 -2.29 1.15
N LEU A 99 -15.90 -2.30 0.42
CA LEU A 99 -15.94 -2.61 -1.00
C LEU A 99 -16.75 -3.90 -1.16
N GLU A 100 -17.84 -3.85 -1.93
CA GLU A 100 -18.70 -5.01 -2.15
C GLU A 100 -17.88 -6.21 -2.61
N LYS A 101 -18.21 -7.39 -2.12
CA LYS A 101 -17.58 -8.62 -2.64
C LYS A 101 -17.99 -8.76 -4.09
N PRO A 102 -17.07 -9.03 -5.02
CA PRO A 102 -17.44 -9.32 -6.39
C PRO A 102 -18.34 -10.54 -6.43
N ARG A 103 -19.22 -10.59 -7.42
CA ARG A 103 -20.09 -11.75 -7.61
C ARG A 103 -19.32 -13.05 -7.90
N GLU A 104 -18.07 -12.92 -8.37
CA GLU A 104 -17.17 -14.02 -8.70
C GLU A 104 -15.77 -13.72 -8.10
N GLY A 105 -15.49 -14.32 -6.96
CA GLY A 105 -14.14 -14.57 -6.44
C GLY A 105 -13.33 -13.35 -5.99
N LYS A 106 -12.57 -12.73 -6.86
CA LYS A 106 -11.56 -11.72 -6.51
C LYS A 106 -11.94 -10.34 -6.98
N ARG A 107 -11.56 -9.31 -6.19
CA ARG A 107 -11.65 -7.91 -6.60
C ARG A 107 -10.31 -7.49 -7.19
N GLY A 108 -10.37 -6.78 -8.31
CA GLY A 108 -9.16 -6.35 -8.98
C GLY A 108 -8.26 -7.54 -9.32
N ASP A 109 -6.99 -7.49 -8.88
CA ASP A 109 -5.99 -8.53 -9.12
C ASP A 109 -5.91 -9.62 -8.02
N GLY A 110 -6.68 -9.49 -6.95
CA GLY A 110 -6.71 -10.39 -5.81
C GLY A 110 -5.71 -10.07 -4.69
N THR A 111 -4.90 -9.04 -4.83
CA THR A 111 -3.96 -8.59 -3.78
C THR A 111 -4.69 -8.28 -2.48
N ARG A 112 -5.87 -7.69 -2.55
CA ARG A 112 -6.67 -7.36 -1.38
C ARG A 112 -7.07 -8.61 -0.60
N GLU A 113 -7.61 -9.61 -1.29
CA GLU A 113 -8.05 -10.87 -0.68
C GLU A 113 -6.88 -11.59 -0.02
N GLU A 114 -5.71 -11.52 -0.63
CA GLU A 114 -4.49 -12.12 -0.09
C GLU A 114 -4.04 -11.42 1.19
N LEU A 115 -4.04 -10.11 1.24
CA LEU A 115 -3.75 -9.35 2.47
C LEU A 115 -4.78 -9.64 3.57
N GLU A 116 -6.06 -9.74 3.23
CA GLU A 116 -7.13 -10.08 4.17
C GLU A 116 -6.96 -11.52 4.71
N ARG A 117 -6.51 -12.47 3.87
CA ARG A 117 -6.19 -13.84 4.28
C ARG A 117 -5.04 -13.84 5.29
N ILE A 118 -3.93 -13.21 4.95
CA ILE A 118 -2.73 -13.13 5.80
C ILE A 118 -3.08 -12.51 7.16
N ALA A 119 -3.81 -11.40 7.16
CA ALA A 119 -4.23 -10.74 8.40
C ALA A 119 -5.10 -11.67 9.26
N ARG A 120 -6.05 -12.37 8.65
CA ARG A 120 -6.97 -13.28 9.35
C ARG A 120 -6.24 -14.48 9.95
N GLU A 121 -5.36 -15.12 9.21
CA GLU A 121 -4.62 -16.30 9.65
C GLU A 121 -3.61 -15.99 10.75
N THR A 122 -2.98 -14.84 10.69
CA THR A 122 -1.98 -14.42 11.70
C THR A 122 -2.60 -13.71 12.90
N GLY A 123 -3.78 -13.10 12.73
CA GLY A 123 -4.39 -12.25 13.75
C GLY A 123 -3.67 -10.90 13.92
N VAL A 124 -2.77 -10.52 13.00
CA VAL A 124 -2.01 -9.28 13.03
C VAL A 124 -2.68 -8.22 12.15
N PHE A 125 -2.81 -6.99 12.65
CA PHE A 125 -3.28 -5.86 11.85
C PHE A 125 -2.17 -5.40 10.91
N LEU A 126 -2.48 -5.25 9.60
CA LEU A 126 -1.50 -4.86 8.59
C LEU A 126 -1.71 -3.40 8.18
N VAL A 127 -0.61 -2.65 8.10
CA VAL A 127 -0.54 -1.34 7.46
C VAL A 127 0.46 -1.45 6.33
N VAL A 128 0.00 -1.37 5.08
CA VAL A 128 0.80 -1.71 3.90
C VAL A 128 0.79 -0.57 2.89
N GLY A 129 1.99 -0.06 2.56
CA GLY A 129 2.17 0.89 1.47
C GLY A 129 2.07 0.20 0.11
N ALA A 130 1.35 0.81 -0.83
CA ALA A 130 1.16 0.26 -2.16
C ALA A 130 1.13 1.35 -3.23
N ILE A 131 1.52 0.97 -4.45
CA ILE A 131 1.14 1.70 -5.65
C ILE A 131 -0.14 1.07 -6.16
N GLU A 132 -1.22 1.82 -6.06
CA GLU A 132 -2.55 1.42 -6.51
C GLU A 132 -2.79 1.89 -7.94
N ARG A 133 -3.25 0.98 -8.77
CA ARG A 133 -3.82 1.30 -10.08
C ARG A 133 -5.35 1.35 -9.95
N CYS A 134 -5.94 2.48 -10.35
CA CYS A 134 -7.38 2.62 -10.41
C CYS A 134 -7.74 3.29 -11.73
N ALA A 135 -8.39 2.57 -12.62
CA ALA A 135 -8.57 2.92 -14.02
C ALA A 135 -7.22 3.28 -14.68
N GLY A 136 -7.06 4.44 -15.27
CA GLY A 136 -5.82 4.90 -15.91
C GLY A 136 -4.85 5.65 -14.99
N THR A 137 -5.10 5.68 -13.67
CA THR A 137 -4.33 6.50 -12.72
C THR A 137 -3.60 5.64 -11.70
N LEU A 138 -2.38 6.05 -11.35
CA LEU A 138 -1.58 5.46 -10.28
C LEU A 138 -1.63 6.34 -9.04
N TYR A 139 -1.79 5.71 -7.89
CA TYR A 139 -1.80 6.36 -6.60
C TYR A 139 -0.79 5.70 -5.66
N CYS A 140 0.00 6.52 -4.95
CA CYS A 140 0.67 6.05 -3.76
C CYS A 140 -0.36 5.97 -2.63
N ALA A 141 -0.57 4.77 -2.09
CA ALA A 141 -1.62 4.52 -1.12
C ALA A 141 -1.10 3.73 0.08
N VAL A 142 -1.84 3.82 1.19
CA VAL A 142 -1.67 2.95 2.34
C VAL A 142 -2.98 2.20 2.60
N LEU A 143 -2.85 0.91 2.88
CA LEU A 143 -3.95 0.00 3.17
C LEU A 143 -3.95 -0.36 4.66
N TYR A 144 -5.13 -0.44 5.25
CA TYR A 144 -5.35 -0.86 6.63
C TYR A 144 -6.17 -2.15 6.63
N VAL A 145 -5.58 -3.25 7.10
CA VAL A 145 -6.20 -4.57 7.03
C VAL A 145 -6.36 -5.16 8.42
N CYS A 146 -7.60 -5.22 8.85
CA CYS A 146 -7.99 -5.78 10.15
C CYS A 146 -8.12 -7.31 10.06
N PRO A 147 -7.58 -8.08 11.02
CA PRO A 147 -7.68 -9.54 11.00
C PRO A 147 -9.12 -10.08 11.10
N ARG A 148 -10.04 -9.28 11.64
CA ARG A 148 -11.46 -9.67 11.80
C ARG A 148 -12.36 -9.09 10.72
N LEU A 149 -12.08 -7.87 10.26
CA LEU A 149 -12.96 -7.11 9.37
C LEU A 149 -12.46 -7.05 7.92
N GLY A 150 -11.25 -7.50 7.63
CA GLY A 150 -10.61 -7.37 6.33
C GLY A 150 -10.06 -5.96 6.10
N CYS A 151 -10.02 -5.51 4.86
CA CYS A 151 -9.54 -4.19 4.50
C CYS A 151 -10.53 -3.12 4.98
N VAL A 152 -10.18 -2.45 6.07
CA VAL A 152 -11.02 -1.49 6.76
C VAL A 152 -10.75 -0.04 6.36
N GLY A 153 -9.70 0.22 5.61
CA GLY A 153 -9.37 1.56 5.18
C GLY A 153 -8.26 1.60 4.14
N LYS A 154 -8.25 2.70 3.38
CA LYS A 154 -7.21 3.07 2.42
C LYS A 154 -7.05 4.58 2.42
N ARG A 155 -5.83 5.05 2.30
CA ARG A 155 -5.53 6.46 2.07
C ARG A 155 -4.67 6.59 0.84
N ARG A 156 -5.08 7.43 -0.11
CA ARG A 156 -4.25 7.85 -1.24
C ARG A 156 -3.50 9.11 -0.87
N LYS A 157 -2.23 9.17 -1.21
CA LYS A 157 -1.39 10.35 -1.03
C LYS A 157 -1.85 11.44 -1.98
N ILE A 158 -2.26 12.59 -1.45
CA ILE A 158 -2.82 13.69 -2.24
C ILE A 158 -1.72 14.48 -2.95
N MET A 159 -0.56 14.63 -2.29
CA MET A 159 0.59 15.33 -2.85
C MET A 159 1.77 14.36 -2.99
N PRO A 160 1.93 13.70 -4.15
CA PRO A 160 3.12 12.92 -4.41
C PRO A 160 4.34 13.86 -4.44
N VAL A 161 5.43 13.42 -3.81
CA VAL A 161 6.71 14.15 -3.92
C VAL A 161 7.15 14.04 -5.38
N CYS A 162 7.15 15.15 -6.08
CA CYS A 162 7.70 15.21 -7.43
C CYS A 162 9.22 15.06 -7.33
N LEU A 163 9.84 14.23 -8.17
CA LEU A 163 11.29 13.97 -8.20
C LEU A 163 12.15 15.22 -8.44
N PHE A 164 11.54 16.38 -8.64
CA PHE A 164 12.22 17.67 -8.90
C PHE A 164 12.48 18.53 -7.65
N SER A 165 12.12 18.10 -6.45
CA SER A 165 12.35 18.89 -5.25
C SER A 165 13.24 18.18 -4.23
N PHE A 166 14.53 18.05 -4.56
CA PHE A 166 15.55 17.62 -3.58
C PHE A 166 15.83 18.67 -2.50
N TYR A 167 15.13 19.80 -2.47
CA TYR A 167 15.45 20.95 -1.59
C TYR A 167 14.33 21.44 -0.68
N SER A 168 13.22 20.73 -0.51
CA SER A 168 12.13 21.25 0.34
C SER A 168 11.46 20.21 1.23
N VAL A 169 12.21 19.25 1.77
CA VAL A 169 11.69 18.33 2.81
C VAL A 169 12.50 18.50 4.08
N LEU A 170 12.41 19.71 4.64
CA LEU A 170 12.74 19.90 6.05
C LEU A 170 11.95 21.09 6.60
N LEU A 171 10.65 20.94 6.79
CA LEU A 171 9.82 21.76 7.69
C LEU A 171 8.37 21.22 7.66
N LEU A 172 8.16 20.05 8.25
CA LEU A 172 6.89 19.80 8.92
C LEU A 172 7.15 20.01 10.40
N SER A 173 6.99 21.26 10.82
CA SER A 173 6.82 21.62 12.21
C SER A 173 5.61 20.85 12.74
N LEU A 174 5.83 20.08 13.79
CA LEU A 174 4.79 19.53 14.64
C LEU A 174 4.18 20.72 15.40
N GLU A 175 3.11 21.29 14.87
CA GLU A 175 2.27 22.18 15.66
C GLU A 175 1.37 21.30 16.53
N PRO A 176 1.38 21.52 17.87
CA PRO A 176 0.45 20.82 18.74
C PRO A 176 -0.97 21.33 18.48
N TYR A 177 -1.88 20.40 18.20
CA TYR A 177 -3.31 20.70 18.24
C TYR A 177 -3.70 21.03 19.68
N ASN A 178 -4.14 22.26 19.90
CA ASN A 178 -4.94 22.67 21.07
C ASN A 178 -6.41 22.31 20.86
#